data_5d459a166453c2bb4986aacb5a8410f8
#
_entry.id   5d459a166453c2bb4986aacb5a8410f8
#
_cell.length_a   1.000
_cell.length_b   1.000
_cell.length_c   1.000
_cell.angle_alpha   90.00
_cell.angle_beta   90.00
_cell.angle_gamma   90.00
#
_symmetry.space_group_name_H-M   'P 1'
#
loop_
_entity.id
_entity.type
_entity.pdbx_description
1 polymer ?
#
loop_
_entity_poly.entity_id
_entity_poly.type
_entity_poly.pdbx_seq_one_letter_code
_entity_poly.pdbx_strand_id
1 'polypeptide(L)'
;TNYSYELERVANSKIAKDGRNCTSLMRHTDAVKQAEPKYLLHTYNEVNNQAKTSRVWHIHGEVRKPSSIVLGHYYYGNLLQRYQNELSGRKNKQFEREKDGLPPILDSWLDAFIMGDVYVLGFGFDFSEFDLWWLLNRKFRETAAHGKVIFYEPSFGNELKQSLLDTYGVQVENMGFRTREPDHKAFYEEAIKDIQMRVKANKKE
;
A
#
# COMPACT_ATOMS: atom_id res chain seq x y z
N THR A 1 1.54 1.36 -6.71
CA THR A 1 2.91 1.52 -7.23
C THR A 1 2.97 2.43 -8.45
N ASN A 2 2.31 3.54 -8.37
CA ASN A 2 2.28 4.47 -9.50
C ASN A 2 3.43 5.48 -9.36
N TYR A 3 4.26 5.61 -10.38
CA TYR A 3 5.34 6.61 -10.43
C TYR A 3 4.81 8.04 -10.62
N SER A 4 3.55 8.20 -11.01
CA SER A 4 2.89 9.48 -11.27
C SER A 4 2.07 9.97 -10.06
N TYR A 5 1.65 11.23 -10.11
CA TYR A 5 0.95 11.92 -9.02
C TYR A 5 -0.57 12.05 -9.27
N GLU A 6 -1.17 11.08 -9.95
CA GLU A 6 -2.59 11.16 -10.30
C GLU A 6 -3.51 11.16 -9.06
N LEU A 7 -3.20 10.33 -8.07
CA LEU A 7 -4.00 10.27 -6.84
C LEU A 7 -3.99 11.59 -6.10
N GLU A 8 -2.79 12.18 -5.95
CA GLU A 8 -2.61 13.47 -5.28
C GLU A 8 -3.27 14.60 -6.07
N ARG A 9 -3.17 14.58 -7.40
CA ARG A 9 -3.81 15.56 -8.28
C ARG A 9 -5.32 15.52 -8.16
N VAL A 10 -5.93 14.34 -8.18
CA VAL A 10 -7.37 14.19 -8.05
C VAL A 10 -7.86 14.60 -6.65
N ALA A 11 -7.14 14.20 -5.60
CA ALA A 11 -7.48 14.60 -4.24
C ALA A 11 -7.42 16.12 -4.07
N ASN A 12 -6.37 16.77 -4.56
CA ASN A 12 -6.22 18.22 -4.49
C ASN A 12 -7.28 18.95 -5.33
N SER A 13 -7.67 18.42 -6.49
CA SER A 13 -8.70 19.04 -7.35
C SER A 13 -10.08 19.04 -6.69
N LYS A 14 -10.41 18.04 -5.90
CA LYS A 14 -11.67 18.00 -5.14
C LYS A 14 -11.70 19.04 -4.02
N ILE A 15 -10.58 19.21 -3.32
CA ILE A 15 -10.42 20.21 -2.26
C ILE A 15 -10.55 21.62 -2.83
N ALA A 16 -9.97 21.89 -4.00
CA ALA A 16 -10.04 23.19 -4.66
C ALA A 16 -11.47 23.57 -5.11
N LYS A 17 -12.31 22.59 -5.49
CA LYS A 17 -13.71 22.84 -5.88
C LYS A 17 -14.59 23.27 -4.73
N ASP A 18 -14.27 22.88 -3.51
CA ASP A 18 -15.03 23.23 -2.30
C ASP A 18 -14.66 24.62 -1.73
N GLY A 19 -13.92 25.43 -2.48
CA GLY A 19 -13.60 26.83 -2.13
C GLY A 19 -12.65 26.99 -0.94
N ARG A 20 -12.04 25.93 -0.48
CA ARG A 20 -11.03 25.96 0.60
C ARG A 20 -9.63 25.83 -0.01
N ASN A 21 -8.73 26.70 0.44
CA ASN A 21 -7.34 26.70 -0.01
C ASN A 21 -6.77 25.29 -0.02
N CYS A 22 -6.40 24.85 -1.22
CA CYS A 22 -5.65 23.63 -1.43
C CYS A 22 -4.35 23.75 -0.63
N THR A 23 -4.30 23.10 0.52
CA THR A 23 -3.03 22.97 1.23
C THR A 23 -2.07 22.24 0.30
N SER A 24 -0.95 22.90 0.02
CA SER A 24 0.14 22.35 -0.76
C SER A 24 0.40 20.91 -0.35
N LEU A 25 0.67 20.05 -1.33
CA LEU A 25 1.26 18.73 -1.12
C LEU A 25 2.43 18.87 -0.14
N MET A 26 2.19 18.59 1.13
CA MET A 26 3.25 18.59 2.13
C MET A 26 3.97 17.25 2.02
N ARG A 27 5.13 17.31 1.40
CA ARG A 27 6.07 16.18 1.42
C ARG A 27 6.64 16.10 2.83
N HIS A 28 6.62 14.91 3.42
CA HIS A 28 7.27 14.70 4.71
C HIS A 28 8.78 14.82 4.54
N THR A 29 9.33 15.98 4.94
CA THR A 29 10.68 16.40 4.58
C THR A 29 11.78 15.70 5.36
N ASP A 30 11.47 15.06 6.48
CA ASP A 30 12.49 14.40 7.33
C ASP A 30 13.17 13.23 6.63
N ALA A 31 12.46 12.53 5.76
CA ALA A 31 13.04 11.47 4.94
C ALA A 31 13.83 11.99 3.73
N VAL A 32 13.53 13.20 3.25
CA VAL A 32 14.23 13.81 2.09
C VAL A 32 15.68 14.14 2.41
N LYS A 33 15.98 14.47 3.67
CA LYS A 33 17.34 14.73 4.16
C LYS A 33 18.13 13.46 4.47
N GLN A 34 17.45 12.31 4.51
CA GLN A 34 18.10 11.03 4.79
C GLN A 34 18.66 10.42 3.51
N ALA A 35 19.76 9.69 3.65
CA ALA A 35 20.40 8.96 2.55
C ALA A 35 19.38 8.08 1.81
N GLU A 36 19.55 7.92 0.51
CA GLU A 36 18.72 7.18 -0.45
C GLU A 36 18.04 5.89 0.06
N PRO A 37 18.65 5.07 0.94
CA PRO A 37 18.03 3.83 1.43
C PRO A 37 16.67 4.03 2.11
N LYS A 38 16.48 5.14 2.80
CA LYS A 38 15.24 5.39 3.57
C LYS A 38 14.16 6.13 2.79
N TYR A 39 14.51 6.70 1.64
CA TYR A 39 13.59 7.53 0.86
C TYR A 39 12.30 6.77 0.50
N LEU A 40 12.41 5.60 -0.12
CA LEU A 40 11.25 4.81 -0.56
C LEU A 40 10.39 4.28 0.59
N LEU A 41 10.96 4.12 1.78
CA LEU A 41 10.24 3.57 2.93
C LEU A 41 9.48 4.63 3.72
N HIS A 42 10.06 5.82 3.87
CA HIS A 42 9.56 6.83 4.79
C HIS A 42 9.04 8.09 4.12
N THR A 43 9.32 8.31 2.83
CA THR A 43 8.82 9.50 2.14
C THR A 43 7.41 9.28 1.64
N TYR A 44 6.52 10.19 1.98
CA TYR A 44 5.14 10.19 1.52
C TYR A 44 4.66 11.63 1.22
N ASN A 45 3.63 11.72 0.42
CA ASN A 45 2.87 12.94 0.22
C ASN A 45 1.64 12.92 1.12
N GLU A 46 1.41 13.98 1.87
CA GLU A 46 0.19 14.12 2.66
C GLU A 46 -0.92 14.73 1.81
N VAL A 47 -2.07 14.09 1.88
CA VAL A 47 -3.31 14.59 1.29
C VAL A 47 -4.29 14.84 2.41
N ASN A 48 -4.61 16.10 2.65
CA ASN A 48 -5.54 16.53 3.69
C ASN A 48 -6.94 16.67 3.10
N ASN A 49 -7.88 15.89 3.59
CA ASN A 49 -9.29 16.01 3.26
C ASN A 49 -10.08 16.32 4.54
N GLN A 50 -10.39 17.60 4.73
CA GLN A 50 -11.25 18.22 5.77
C GLN A 50 -11.16 17.65 7.21
N ALA A 51 -11.13 16.36 7.41
CA ALA A 51 -11.13 15.69 8.72
C ALA A 51 -10.07 14.59 8.85
N LYS A 52 -9.37 14.25 7.77
CA LYS A 52 -8.41 13.15 7.77
C LYS A 52 -7.21 13.48 6.91
N THR A 53 -6.04 13.21 7.44
CA THR A 53 -4.79 13.18 6.70
C THR A 53 -4.58 11.78 6.14
N SER A 54 -4.37 11.68 4.84
CA SER A 54 -3.99 10.44 4.16
C SER A 54 -2.57 10.56 3.65
N ARG A 55 -1.83 9.45 3.67
CA ARG A 55 -0.46 9.38 3.19
C ARG A 55 -0.42 8.60 1.89
N VAL A 56 0.32 9.10 0.91
CA VAL A 56 0.53 8.43 -0.37
C VAL A 56 2.02 8.14 -0.53
N TRP A 57 2.37 6.87 -0.64
CA TRP A 57 3.75 6.41 -0.86
C TRP A 57 3.94 5.94 -2.30
N HIS A 58 5.05 6.32 -2.91
CA HIS A 58 5.52 5.79 -4.18
C HIS A 58 6.57 4.72 -3.93
N ILE A 59 6.11 3.51 -3.64
CA ILE A 59 6.95 2.42 -3.11
C ILE A 59 8.06 1.95 -4.05
N HIS A 60 7.91 2.16 -5.34
CA HIS A 60 8.93 1.87 -6.36
C HIS A 60 9.55 3.13 -6.97
N GLY A 61 9.37 4.27 -6.32
CA GLY A 61 9.92 5.54 -6.77
C GLY A 61 8.94 6.45 -7.49
N GLU A 62 9.41 7.64 -7.86
CA GLU A 62 8.59 8.69 -8.42
C GLU A 62 9.29 9.46 -9.55
N VAL A 63 8.51 9.91 -10.54
CA VAL A 63 9.04 10.56 -11.74
C VAL A 63 9.79 11.87 -11.47
N ARG A 64 9.47 12.59 -10.40
CA ARG A 64 10.19 13.82 -10.01
C ARG A 64 11.54 13.53 -9.37
N LYS A 65 11.81 12.29 -8.99
CA LYS A 65 13.11 11.84 -8.49
C LYS A 65 13.52 10.55 -9.20
N PRO A 66 14.01 10.62 -10.44
CA PRO A 66 14.35 9.44 -11.24
C PRO A 66 15.31 8.46 -10.55
N SER A 67 16.21 8.95 -9.69
CA SER A 67 17.12 8.11 -8.90
C SER A 67 16.41 7.23 -7.88
N SER A 68 15.14 7.49 -7.56
CA SER A 68 14.33 6.66 -6.65
C SER A 68 13.65 5.50 -7.38
N ILE A 69 13.62 5.49 -8.70
CA ILE A 69 12.88 4.50 -9.48
C ILE A 69 13.58 3.14 -9.39
N VAL A 70 12.81 2.13 -8.98
CA VAL A 70 13.26 0.74 -8.85
C VAL A 70 12.88 -0.01 -10.11
N LEU A 71 13.87 -0.37 -10.92
CA LEU A 71 13.70 -1.15 -12.14
C LEU A 71 14.80 -2.22 -12.23
N GLY A 72 14.40 -3.44 -12.56
CA GLY A 72 15.30 -4.57 -12.77
C GLY A 72 15.79 -5.26 -11.49
N HIS A 73 16.25 -6.49 -11.64
CA HIS A 73 16.54 -7.43 -10.55
C HIS A 73 17.52 -6.91 -9.50
N TYR A 74 18.55 -6.18 -9.92
CA TYR A 74 19.54 -5.62 -9.00
C TYR A 74 18.91 -4.65 -8.00
N TYR A 75 18.06 -3.74 -8.48
CA TYR A 75 17.41 -2.75 -7.62
C TYR A 75 16.35 -3.37 -6.71
N TYR A 76 15.61 -4.37 -7.19
CA TYR A 76 14.68 -5.15 -6.37
C TYR A 76 15.40 -5.93 -5.26
N GLY A 77 16.55 -6.52 -5.55
CA GLY A 77 17.36 -7.21 -4.52
C GLY A 77 17.80 -6.27 -3.39
N ASN A 78 18.28 -5.09 -3.75
CA ASN A 78 18.63 -4.06 -2.77
C ASN A 78 17.42 -3.58 -1.97
N LEU A 79 16.25 -3.46 -2.61
CA LEU A 79 15.01 -3.06 -1.96
C LEU A 79 14.56 -4.10 -0.93
N LEU A 80 14.60 -5.39 -1.27
CA LEU A 80 14.28 -6.49 -0.36
C LEU A 80 15.19 -6.50 0.88
N GLN A 81 16.48 -6.26 0.71
CA GLN A 81 17.39 -6.18 1.84
C GLN A 81 17.04 -5.01 2.77
N ARG A 82 16.63 -3.88 2.21
CA ARG A 82 16.16 -2.72 2.98
C ARG A 82 14.89 -3.05 3.76
N TYR A 83 13.92 -3.72 3.14
CA TYR A 83 12.70 -4.18 3.80
C TYR A 83 13.02 -5.09 4.98
N GLN A 84 13.90 -6.05 4.78
CA GLN A 84 14.30 -6.97 5.83
C GLN A 84 14.98 -6.26 7.00
N ASN A 85 15.89 -5.34 6.72
CA ASN A 85 16.59 -4.59 7.76
C ASN A 85 15.61 -3.72 8.57
N GLU A 86 14.69 -3.03 7.90
CA GLU A 86 13.68 -2.19 8.52
C GLU A 86 12.76 -3.00 9.44
N LEU A 87 12.17 -4.07 8.91
CA LEU A 87 11.24 -4.91 9.68
C LEU A 87 11.94 -5.67 10.81
N SER A 88 13.18 -6.14 10.62
CA SER A 88 13.93 -6.82 11.69
C SER A 88 14.28 -5.88 12.83
N GLY A 89 14.63 -4.63 12.53
CA GLY A 89 14.93 -3.62 13.54
C GLY A 89 13.71 -3.20 14.37
N ARG A 90 12.50 -3.42 13.85
CA ARG A 90 11.23 -3.00 14.48
C ARG A 90 10.49 -4.12 15.19
N LYS A 91 10.75 -5.37 14.87
CA LYS A 91 10.01 -6.52 15.38
C LYS A 91 9.88 -6.48 16.91
N ASN A 92 10.98 -6.31 17.62
CA ASN A 92 10.98 -6.29 19.09
C ASN A 92 10.19 -5.10 19.64
N LYS A 93 10.33 -3.92 19.02
CA LYS A 93 9.61 -2.71 19.42
C LYS A 93 8.09 -2.84 19.23
N GLN A 94 7.65 -3.43 18.12
CA GLN A 94 6.22 -3.69 17.87
C GLN A 94 5.66 -4.67 18.88
N PHE A 95 6.38 -5.76 19.15
CA PHE A 95 5.97 -6.77 20.12
C PHE A 95 5.87 -6.21 21.56
N GLU A 96 6.86 -5.41 21.99
CA GLU A 96 6.81 -4.74 23.29
C GLU A 96 5.61 -3.80 23.39
N ARG A 97 5.33 -3.01 22.37
CA ARG A 97 4.19 -2.09 22.35
C ARG A 97 2.85 -2.83 22.40
N GLU A 98 2.72 -3.92 21.66
CA GLU A 98 1.53 -4.78 21.69
C GLU A 98 1.28 -5.34 23.10
N LYS A 99 2.34 -5.84 23.76
CA LYS A 99 2.29 -6.33 25.12
C LYS A 99 1.84 -5.24 26.12
N ASP A 100 2.24 -4.00 25.89
CA ASP A 100 1.89 -2.85 26.71
C ASP A 100 0.55 -2.22 26.32
N GLY A 101 -0.19 -2.79 25.36
CA GLY A 101 -1.46 -2.25 24.85
C GLY A 101 -1.31 -0.93 24.09
N LEU A 102 -0.12 -0.60 23.62
CA LEU A 102 0.16 0.62 22.89
C LEU A 102 -0.09 0.44 21.39
N PRO A 103 -0.53 1.49 20.68
CA PRO A 103 -0.74 1.41 19.23
C PRO A 103 0.57 1.11 18.50
N PRO A 104 0.50 0.41 17.34
CA PRO A 104 1.69 0.08 16.55
C PRO A 104 2.39 1.33 16.03
N ILE A 105 3.70 1.21 15.79
CA ILE A 105 4.47 2.25 15.10
C ILE A 105 4.16 2.14 13.60
N LEU A 106 3.76 3.24 12.98
CA LEU A 106 3.44 3.34 11.55
C LEU A 106 4.28 4.44 10.88
N ASP A 107 5.60 4.30 10.96
CA ASP A 107 6.54 5.31 10.42
C ASP A 107 6.85 5.11 8.94
N SER A 108 6.65 3.88 8.44
CA SER A 108 6.87 3.52 7.05
C SER A 108 5.63 2.88 6.44
N TRP A 109 5.57 2.81 5.13
CA TRP A 109 4.50 2.07 4.47
C TRP A 109 4.61 0.56 4.73
N LEU A 110 5.82 0.04 5.01
CA LEU A 110 6.01 -1.36 5.42
C LEU A 110 5.31 -1.65 6.74
N ASP A 111 5.40 -0.74 7.70
CA ASP A 111 4.68 -0.90 8.98
C ASP A 111 3.17 -0.94 8.73
N ALA A 112 2.66 -0.02 7.91
CA ALA A 112 1.25 0.00 7.55
C ALA A 112 0.82 -1.29 6.83
N PHE A 113 1.66 -1.81 5.94
CA PHE A 113 1.39 -3.07 5.23
C PHE A 113 1.34 -4.27 6.19
N ILE A 114 2.32 -4.38 7.09
CA ILE A 114 2.39 -5.52 8.04
C ILE A 114 1.29 -5.44 9.10
N MET A 115 1.01 -4.25 9.65
CA MET A 115 0.15 -4.06 10.81
C MET A 115 -1.31 -3.72 10.48
N GLY A 116 -1.64 -3.42 9.22
CA GLY A 116 -2.99 -2.98 8.83
C GLY A 116 -3.68 -3.88 7.83
N ASP A 117 -4.95 -3.60 7.56
CA ASP A 117 -5.66 -4.15 6.42
C ASP A 117 -5.09 -3.58 5.12
N VAL A 118 -4.86 -4.46 4.15
CA VAL A 118 -4.31 -4.11 2.85
C VAL A 118 -5.33 -4.42 1.77
N TYR A 119 -5.80 -3.40 1.10
CA TYR A 119 -6.71 -3.51 -0.04
C TYR A 119 -5.94 -3.25 -1.34
N VAL A 120 -5.79 -4.28 -2.15
CA VAL A 120 -5.04 -4.22 -3.41
C VAL A 120 -6.00 -4.03 -4.57
N LEU A 121 -5.87 -2.91 -5.27
CA LEU A 121 -6.77 -2.49 -6.32
C LEU A 121 -5.99 -1.93 -7.51
N GLY A 122 -6.31 -2.40 -8.72
CA GLY A 122 -5.63 -1.95 -9.95
C GLY A 122 -4.17 -2.38 -10.07
N PHE A 123 -3.80 -3.46 -9.39
CA PHE A 123 -2.46 -4.03 -9.41
C PHE A 123 -2.50 -5.48 -9.86
N GLY A 124 -1.63 -5.86 -10.79
CA GLY A 124 -1.71 -7.19 -11.43
C GLY A 124 -1.09 -8.33 -10.62
N PHE A 125 -0.31 -8.07 -9.60
CA PHE A 125 0.53 -9.07 -8.93
C PHE A 125 1.32 -9.93 -9.92
N ASP A 126 2.08 -9.24 -10.80
CA ASP A 126 2.97 -9.95 -11.70
C ASP A 126 4.05 -10.69 -10.91
N PHE A 127 4.50 -11.83 -11.42
CA PHE A 127 5.54 -12.61 -10.76
C PHE A 127 6.89 -11.90 -10.67
N SER A 128 7.10 -10.87 -11.47
CA SER A 128 8.30 -10.00 -11.41
C SER A 128 8.31 -9.04 -10.22
N GLU A 129 7.20 -8.83 -9.54
CA GLU A 129 7.06 -7.98 -8.35
C GLU A 129 7.53 -8.73 -7.08
N PHE A 130 8.77 -9.16 -7.07
CA PHE A 130 9.34 -10.02 -6.02
C PHE A 130 9.24 -9.45 -4.61
N ASP A 131 9.35 -8.15 -4.47
CA ASP A 131 9.30 -7.47 -3.20
C ASP A 131 7.90 -7.53 -2.57
N LEU A 132 6.84 -7.42 -3.37
CA LEU A 132 5.47 -7.54 -2.88
C LEU A 132 5.11 -9.00 -2.56
N TRP A 133 5.56 -9.96 -3.36
CA TRP A 133 5.42 -11.38 -3.03
C TRP A 133 6.15 -11.73 -1.72
N TRP A 134 7.34 -11.20 -1.54
CA TRP A 134 8.09 -11.36 -0.29
C TRP A 134 7.33 -10.76 0.91
N LEU A 135 6.75 -9.58 0.75
CA LEU A 135 5.97 -8.92 1.80
C LEU A 135 4.70 -9.68 2.16
N LEU A 136 3.99 -10.25 1.19
CA LEU A 136 2.84 -11.13 1.45
C LEU A 136 3.27 -12.33 2.31
N ASN A 137 4.32 -13.04 1.89
CA ASN A 137 4.86 -14.15 2.67
C ASN A 137 5.31 -13.71 4.07
N ARG A 138 5.97 -12.55 4.18
CA ARG A 138 6.40 -12.00 5.46
C ARG A 138 5.22 -11.70 6.37
N LYS A 139 4.19 -11.01 5.88
CA LYS A 139 2.96 -10.71 6.64
C LYS A 139 2.26 -12.00 7.09
N PHE A 140 2.12 -12.97 6.22
CA PHE A 140 1.49 -14.25 6.53
C PHE A 140 2.21 -15.03 7.64
N ARG A 141 3.54 -14.97 7.68
CA ARG A 141 4.38 -15.72 8.65
C ARG A 141 4.69 -14.95 9.93
N GLU A 142 4.44 -13.66 9.97
CA GLU A 142 4.76 -12.83 11.14
C GLU A 142 3.64 -12.94 12.17
N THR A 143 3.96 -13.44 13.37
CA THR A 143 2.98 -13.61 14.46
C THR A 143 2.43 -12.29 15.00
N ALA A 144 3.21 -11.21 14.89
CA ALA A 144 2.79 -9.86 15.27
C ALA A 144 2.14 -9.07 14.13
N ALA A 145 1.90 -9.71 12.96
CA ALA A 145 1.21 -9.05 11.87
C ALA A 145 -0.30 -9.03 12.12
N HIS A 146 -0.92 -7.92 11.79
CA HIS A 146 -2.35 -7.73 11.94
C HIS A 146 -3.00 -7.38 10.60
N GLY A 147 -4.32 -7.51 10.54
CA GLY A 147 -5.12 -7.17 9.38
C GLY A 147 -5.02 -8.21 8.25
N LYS A 148 -5.89 -8.03 7.29
CA LYS A 148 -6.07 -8.93 6.13
C LYS A 148 -5.46 -8.31 4.89
N VAL A 149 -5.14 -9.15 3.90
CA VAL A 149 -4.83 -8.70 2.55
C VAL A 149 -5.97 -9.12 1.64
N ILE A 150 -6.58 -8.16 0.97
CA ILE A 150 -7.71 -8.37 0.08
C ILE A 150 -7.34 -7.84 -1.30
N PHE A 151 -7.38 -8.71 -2.29
CA PHE A 151 -7.03 -8.41 -3.67
C PHE A 151 -8.28 -8.42 -4.53
N TYR A 152 -8.56 -7.29 -5.18
CA TYR A 152 -9.70 -7.13 -6.08
C TYR A 152 -9.29 -7.42 -7.51
N GLU A 153 -9.93 -8.39 -8.12
CA GLU A 153 -9.69 -8.80 -9.51
C GLU A 153 -10.98 -8.60 -10.33
N PRO A 154 -10.91 -7.96 -11.51
CA PRO A 154 -12.10 -7.65 -12.29
C PRO A 154 -12.78 -8.90 -12.89
N SER A 155 -11.99 -9.92 -13.20
CA SER A 155 -12.48 -11.18 -13.79
C SER A 155 -11.79 -12.37 -13.17
N PHE A 156 -12.28 -13.57 -13.46
CA PHE A 156 -11.57 -14.79 -13.08
C PHE A 156 -10.18 -14.79 -13.72
N GLY A 157 -9.18 -14.60 -12.89
CA GLY A 157 -7.79 -14.50 -13.29
C GLY A 157 -7.13 -15.87 -13.49
N ASN A 158 -5.82 -15.87 -13.50
CA ASN A 158 -5.03 -17.07 -13.57
C ASN A 158 -5.19 -17.90 -12.28
N GLU A 159 -5.76 -19.11 -12.38
CA GLU A 159 -6.00 -20.03 -11.24
C GLU A 159 -4.73 -20.31 -10.44
N LEU A 160 -3.58 -20.44 -11.12
CA LEU A 160 -2.30 -20.65 -10.45
C LEU A 160 -1.91 -19.44 -9.57
N LYS A 161 -2.11 -18.24 -10.09
CA LYS A 161 -1.85 -17.01 -9.32
C LYS A 161 -2.80 -16.91 -8.12
N GLN A 162 -4.08 -17.23 -8.31
CA GLN A 162 -5.06 -17.22 -7.22
C GLN A 162 -4.71 -18.23 -6.14
N SER A 163 -4.35 -19.46 -6.51
CA SER A 163 -3.89 -20.48 -5.57
C SER A 163 -2.65 -20.04 -4.79
N LEU A 164 -1.71 -19.33 -5.46
CA LEU A 164 -0.52 -18.83 -4.81
C LEU A 164 -0.85 -17.70 -3.83
N LEU A 165 -1.73 -16.79 -4.20
CA LEU A 165 -2.21 -15.71 -3.33
C LEU A 165 -2.92 -16.27 -2.09
N ASP A 166 -3.79 -17.26 -2.26
CA ASP A 166 -4.48 -17.94 -1.17
C ASP A 166 -3.50 -18.63 -0.20
N THR A 167 -2.43 -19.24 -0.73
CA THR A 167 -1.34 -19.83 0.07
C THR A 167 -0.68 -18.80 1.00
N TYR A 168 -0.66 -17.53 0.62
CA TYR A 168 -0.17 -16.41 1.44
C TYR A 168 -1.27 -15.71 2.23
N GLY A 169 -2.45 -16.30 2.36
CA GLY A 169 -3.57 -15.77 3.13
C GLY A 169 -4.22 -14.53 2.50
N VAL A 170 -4.04 -14.31 1.21
CA VAL A 170 -4.68 -13.22 0.48
C VAL A 170 -6.09 -13.64 0.09
N GLN A 171 -7.07 -12.88 0.50
CA GLN A 171 -8.46 -13.04 0.08
C GLN A 171 -8.64 -12.41 -1.30
N VAL A 172 -8.95 -13.23 -2.30
CA VAL A 172 -9.21 -12.75 -3.67
C VAL A 172 -10.69 -12.50 -3.86
N GLU A 173 -11.04 -11.23 -4.10
CA GLU A 173 -12.41 -10.80 -4.41
C GLU A 173 -12.57 -10.65 -5.92
N ASN A 174 -13.28 -11.59 -6.50
CA ASN A 174 -13.58 -11.58 -7.92
C ASN A 174 -14.89 -10.84 -8.19
N MET A 175 -14.82 -9.72 -8.89
CA MET A 175 -15.98 -8.86 -9.15
C MET A 175 -16.87 -9.33 -10.30
N GLY A 176 -16.52 -10.42 -10.98
CA GLY A 176 -17.40 -11.08 -11.97
C GLY A 176 -17.57 -10.33 -13.29
N PHE A 177 -16.73 -9.38 -13.62
CA PHE A 177 -16.73 -8.68 -14.92
C PHE A 177 -16.19 -9.61 -16.00
N ARG A 178 -17.06 -10.41 -16.63
CA ARG A 178 -16.71 -11.48 -17.58
C ARG A 178 -16.49 -11.01 -19.04
N THR A 179 -16.34 -9.74 -19.31
CA THR A 179 -16.17 -9.22 -20.66
C THR A 179 -14.70 -9.20 -21.08
N ARG A 180 -14.43 -9.32 -22.39
CA ARG A 180 -13.07 -9.17 -22.95
C ARG A 180 -12.47 -7.78 -22.63
N GLU A 181 -13.34 -6.78 -22.50
CA GLU A 181 -13.01 -5.43 -22.09
C GLU A 181 -13.84 -5.13 -20.82
N PRO A 182 -13.29 -5.38 -19.63
CA PRO A 182 -13.99 -5.07 -18.38
C PRO A 182 -14.27 -3.57 -18.30
N ASP A 183 -15.48 -3.19 -17.89
CA ASP A 183 -15.76 -1.81 -17.52
C ASP A 183 -14.96 -1.48 -16.26
N HIS A 184 -13.77 -0.96 -16.46
CA HIS A 184 -12.86 -0.61 -15.37
C HIS A 184 -13.49 0.40 -14.41
N LYS A 185 -14.34 1.29 -14.90
CA LYS A 185 -15.00 2.27 -14.03
C LYS A 185 -15.97 1.58 -13.08
N ALA A 186 -16.84 0.72 -13.60
CA ALA A 186 -17.78 -0.05 -12.77
C ALA A 186 -17.05 -0.95 -11.78
N PHE A 187 -15.97 -1.60 -12.21
CA PHE A 187 -15.10 -2.40 -11.33
C PHE A 187 -14.56 -1.58 -10.16
N TYR A 188 -13.96 -0.42 -10.42
CA TYR A 188 -13.41 0.42 -9.36
C TYR A 188 -14.49 0.96 -8.43
N GLU A 189 -15.66 1.35 -8.96
CA GLU A 189 -16.77 1.83 -8.15
C GLU A 189 -17.29 0.75 -7.18
N GLU A 190 -17.40 -0.48 -7.64
CA GLU A 190 -17.86 -1.60 -6.83
C GLU A 190 -16.83 -2.03 -5.78
N ALA A 191 -15.57 -2.17 -6.16
CA ALA A 191 -14.49 -2.47 -5.25
C ALA A 191 -14.36 -1.40 -4.15
N ILE A 192 -14.44 -0.12 -4.49
CA ILE A 192 -14.38 0.98 -3.52
C ILE A 192 -15.58 0.92 -2.55
N LYS A 193 -16.79 0.60 -3.01
CA LYS A 193 -17.96 0.43 -2.14
C LYS A 193 -17.73 -0.72 -1.14
N ASP A 194 -17.22 -1.85 -1.59
CA ASP A 194 -16.92 -2.98 -0.70
C ASP A 194 -15.85 -2.60 0.34
N ILE A 195 -14.76 -1.95 -0.07
CA ILE A 195 -13.73 -1.45 0.85
C ILE A 195 -14.35 -0.52 1.90
N GLN A 196 -15.22 0.39 1.49
CA GLN A 196 -15.89 1.31 2.43
C GLN A 196 -16.77 0.58 3.44
N MET A 197 -17.46 -0.48 3.03
CA MET A 197 -18.27 -1.31 3.93
C MET A 197 -17.38 -2.04 4.94
N ARG A 198 -16.30 -2.67 4.51
CA ARG A 198 -15.35 -3.38 5.38
C ARG A 198 -14.70 -2.45 6.40
N VAL A 199 -14.20 -1.29 5.95
CA VAL A 199 -13.60 -0.28 6.84
C VAL A 199 -14.61 0.25 7.87
N LYS A 200 -15.91 0.35 7.54
CA LYS A 200 -16.94 0.75 8.50
C LYS A 200 -17.24 -0.36 9.51
N ALA A 201 -17.24 -1.62 9.08
CA ALA A 201 -17.46 -2.76 9.96
C ALA A 201 -16.34 -2.89 11.01
N ASN A 202 -15.09 -2.83 10.59
CA ASN A 202 -13.93 -2.93 11.49
C ASN A 202 -13.81 -1.78 12.53
N LYS A 203 -14.51 -0.67 12.33
CA LYS A 203 -14.54 0.43 13.32
C LYS A 203 -15.57 0.25 14.44
N LYS A 204 -16.44 -0.75 14.33
CA LYS A 204 -17.49 -1.02 15.31
C LYS A 204 -17.10 -2.13 16.30
N GLU A 205 -16.04 -2.85 15.98
CA GLU A 205 -15.37 -3.80 16.89
C GLU A 205 -14.27 -3.08 17.69
#